data_2b6b8ec3a870b395ef127c5998502593
#
_entry.id   2b6b8ec3a870b395ef127c5998502593
#
_cell.length_a   1.000
_cell.length_b   1.000
_cell.length_c   1.000
_cell.angle_alpha   90.00
_cell.angle_beta   90.00
_cell.angle_gamma   90.00
#
_symmetry.space_group_name_H-M   'P 1'
#
loop_
_entity.id
_entity.type
_entity.pdbx_description
1 polymer ?
#
loop_
_entity_poly.entity_id
_entity_poly.type
_entity_poly.pdbx_seq_one_letter_code
_entity_poly.pdbx_strand_id
1 'polypeptide(L)'
;MIIGLTKKLKDDYGINVKNTDLFDEAFTHASYVNEHPKEHLKYYERIEFLGDAVMQLCVSEYLFKRYPSLPEGKLSRLRAAMVCEDSFSKFAKECHFDEYIRLGKGEEKADARNRSSLDRK
;
A
#
# COMPACT_ATOMS: atom_id res chain seq x y z
N MET A 1 2.60 -16.19 -4.09
CA MET A 1 3.06 -15.31 -3.00
C MET A 1 4.31 -14.55 -3.43
N ILE A 2 4.42 -13.30 -3.06
CA ILE A 2 5.58 -12.47 -3.39
C ILE A 2 6.66 -12.72 -2.32
N ILE A 3 7.48 -13.73 -2.55
CA ILE A 3 8.40 -14.30 -1.54
C ILE A 3 9.43 -13.28 -1.04
N GLY A 4 10.03 -12.52 -1.95
CA GLY A 4 11.04 -11.54 -1.58
C GLY A 4 10.51 -10.47 -0.63
N LEU A 5 9.28 -10.02 -0.84
CA LEU A 5 8.64 -9.02 0.00
C LEU A 5 8.24 -9.59 1.36
N THR A 6 7.69 -10.80 1.40
CA THR A 6 7.32 -11.43 2.68
C THR A 6 8.54 -11.65 3.57
N LYS A 7 9.66 -12.06 2.97
CA LYS A 7 10.92 -12.20 3.71
C LYS A 7 11.40 -10.85 4.25
N LYS A 8 11.36 -9.80 3.42
CA LYS A 8 11.75 -8.44 3.81
C LYS A 8 10.91 -7.94 4.98
N LEU A 9 9.60 -8.13 4.93
CA LEU A 9 8.71 -7.70 6.02
C LEU A 9 9.02 -8.41 7.32
N LYS A 10 9.32 -9.71 7.26
CA LYS A 10 9.68 -10.48 8.45
C LYS A 10 11.02 -10.03 9.02
N ASP A 11 12.03 -9.90 8.17
CA ASP A 11 13.40 -9.61 8.60
C ASP A 11 13.55 -8.16 9.08
N ASP A 12 12.95 -7.20 8.37
CA ASP A 12 13.11 -5.77 8.68
C ASP A 12 12.11 -5.27 9.73
N TYR A 13 10.90 -5.82 9.77
CA TYR A 13 9.81 -5.28 10.58
C TYR A 13 9.16 -6.30 11.51
N GLY A 14 9.55 -7.55 11.46
CA GLY A 14 8.95 -8.61 12.29
C GLY A 14 7.50 -8.93 11.90
N ILE A 15 7.10 -8.61 10.67
CA ILE A 15 5.72 -8.82 10.20
C ILE A 15 5.60 -10.18 9.51
N ASN A 16 4.67 -11.00 9.99
CA ASN A 16 4.36 -12.29 9.40
C ASN A 16 3.07 -12.20 8.60
N VAL A 17 3.16 -12.44 7.29
CA VAL A 17 1.99 -12.43 6.41
C VAL A 17 1.22 -13.73 6.60
N LYS A 18 -0.05 -13.63 7.01
CA LYS A 18 -0.91 -14.79 7.28
C LYS A 18 -1.76 -15.18 6.09
N ASN A 19 -2.41 -14.22 5.46
CA ASN A 19 -3.25 -14.46 4.29
C ASN A 19 -2.48 -14.07 3.02
N THR A 20 -1.88 -15.05 2.38
CA THR A 20 -1.03 -14.82 1.21
C THR A 20 -1.82 -14.38 -0.01
N ASP A 21 -3.06 -14.84 -0.15
CA ASP A 21 -3.91 -14.44 -1.29
C ASP A 21 -4.28 -12.97 -1.23
N LEU A 22 -4.66 -12.46 -0.06
CA LEU A 22 -4.93 -11.04 0.11
C LEU A 22 -3.67 -10.20 -0.06
N PHE A 23 -2.54 -10.73 0.39
CA PHE A 23 -1.26 -10.04 0.24
C PHE A 23 -0.88 -9.90 -1.24
N ASP A 24 -1.00 -10.97 -2.01
CA ASP A 24 -0.72 -10.95 -3.44
C ASP A 24 -1.69 -10.01 -4.19
N GLU A 25 -2.96 -10.02 -3.82
CA GLU A 25 -3.97 -9.11 -4.38
C GLU A 25 -3.57 -7.64 -4.15
N ALA A 26 -3.08 -7.31 -2.96
CA ALA A 26 -2.65 -5.95 -2.61
C ALA A 26 -1.51 -5.45 -3.50
N PHE A 27 -0.68 -6.34 -4.01
CA PHE A 27 0.46 -6.00 -4.86
C PHE A 27 0.25 -6.35 -6.33
N THR A 28 -1.01 -6.45 -6.77
CA THR A 28 -1.34 -6.78 -8.16
C THR A 28 -2.12 -5.64 -8.80
N HIS A 29 -1.60 -5.11 -9.90
CA HIS A 29 -2.26 -4.07 -10.69
C HIS A 29 -3.22 -4.70 -11.70
N ALA A 30 -4.25 -3.95 -12.11
CA ALA A 30 -5.23 -4.42 -13.10
C ALA A 30 -4.58 -4.85 -14.42
N SER A 31 -3.53 -4.17 -14.85
CA SER A 31 -2.82 -4.51 -16.09
C SER A 31 -2.24 -5.92 -16.06
N TYR A 32 -1.76 -6.37 -14.90
CA TYR A 32 -1.26 -7.73 -14.75
C TYR A 32 -2.39 -8.76 -14.90
N VAL A 33 -3.54 -8.51 -14.27
CA VAL A 33 -4.71 -9.38 -14.37
C VAL A 33 -5.19 -9.48 -15.83
N ASN A 34 -5.21 -8.37 -16.54
CA ASN A 34 -5.64 -8.32 -17.94
C ASN A 34 -4.74 -9.11 -18.86
N GLU A 35 -3.44 -9.22 -18.54
CA GLU A 35 -2.50 -10.01 -19.32
C GLU A 35 -2.45 -11.50 -18.91
N HIS A 36 -3.15 -11.86 -17.81
CA HIS A 36 -3.19 -13.23 -17.29
C HIS A 36 -4.63 -13.67 -17.03
N PRO A 37 -5.53 -13.60 -18.04
CA PRO A 37 -6.96 -13.84 -17.84
C PRO A 37 -7.29 -15.25 -17.38
N LYS A 38 -6.46 -16.24 -17.71
CA LYS A 38 -6.69 -17.64 -17.34
C LYS A 38 -6.42 -17.93 -15.87
N GLU A 39 -5.69 -17.05 -15.18
CA GLU A 39 -5.33 -17.24 -13.78
C GLU A 39 -6.42 -16.74 -12.83
N HIS A 40 -7.42 -16.04 -13.32
CA HIS A 40 -8.56 -15.52 -12.54
C HIS A 40 -8.11 -14.74 -11.30
N LEU A 41 -7.08 -13.92 -11.45
CA LEU A 41 -6.51 -13.13 -10.36
C LEU A 41 -7.37 -11.93 -10.01
N LYS A 42 -7.24 -11.49 -8.77
CA LYS A 42 -7.82 -10.22 -8.30
C LYS A 42 -6.73 -9.17 -8.20
N TYR A 43 -7.08 -7.91 -8.36
CA TYR A 43 -6.16 -6.80 -8.20
C TYR A 43 -6.57 -5.92 -7.01
N TYR A 44 -5.76 -4.93 -6.67
CA TYR A 44 -5.81 -4.24 -5.38
C TYR A 44 -7.02 -3.32 -5.14
N GLU A 45 -7.89 -3.10 -6.09
CA GLU A 45 -9.00 -2.15 -6.02
C GLU A 45 -9.81 -2.23 -4.72
N ARG A 46 -10.28 -3.42 -4.37
CA ARG A 46 -11.12 -3.59 -3.17
C ARG A 46 -10.32 -3.54 -1.88
N ILE A 47 -9.14 -4.11 -1.88
CA ILE A 47 -8.30 -4.12 -0.69
C ILE A 47 -7.71 -2.73 -0.42
N GLU A 48 -7.50 -1.92 -1.46
CA GLU A 48 -7.13 -0.52 -1.31
C GLU A 48 -8.19 0.26 -0.55
N PHE A 49 -9.46 0.05 -0.89
CA PHE A 49 -10.58 0.67 -0.19
C PHE A 49 -10.56 0.35 1.31
N LEU A 50 -10.36 -0.91 1.65
CA LEU A 50 -10.27 -1.32 3.05
C LEU A 50 -9.00 -0.77 3.71
N GLY A 51 -7.90 -0.80 2.99
CA GLY A 51 -6.62 -0.29 3.47
C GLY A 51 -6.64 1.19 3.81
N ASP A 52 -7.37 1.99 3.03
CA ASP A 52 -7.54 3.42 3.32
C ASP A 52 -8.18 3.63 4.70
N ALA A 53 -9.20 2.85 5.03
CA ALA A 53 -9.87 2.92 6.33
C ALA A 53 -8.93 2.48 7.47
N VAL A 54 -8.15 1.42 7.25
CA VAL A 54 -7.17 0.94 8.22
C VAL A 54 -6.11 2.01 8.48
N MET A 55 -5.59 2.64 7.45
CA MET A 55 -4.59 3.71 7.60
C MET A 55 -5.15 4.92 8.34
N GLN A 56 -6.40 5.30 8.05
CA GLN A 56 -7.06 6.39 8.78
C GLN A 56 -7.13 6.07 10.28
N LEU A 57 -7.51 4.85 10.63
CA LEU A 57 -7.59 4.43 12.02
C LEU A 57 -6.22 4.41 12.69
N CYS A 58 -5.23 3.80 12.05
CA CYS A 58 -3.87 3.69 12.61
C CYS A 58 -3.23 5.05 12.84
N VAL A 59 -3.34 5.95 11.87
CA VAL A 59 -2.80 7.31 11.99
C VAL A 59 -3.54 8.09 13.08
N SER A 60 -4.87 7.95 13.15
CA SER A 60 -5.67 8.60 14.19
C SER A 60 -5.26 8.15 15.58
N GLU A 61 -5.08 6.85 15.78
CA GLU A 61 -4.64 6.32 17.08
C GLU A 61 -3.25 6.83 17.44
N TYR A 62 -2.32 6.82 16.48
CA TYR A 62 -0.97 7.33 16.69
C TYR A 62 -0.98 8.79 17.13
N LEU A 63 -1.71 9.65 16.40
CA LEU A 63 -1.77 11.09 16.70
C LEU A 63 -2.47 11.35 18.02
N PHE A 64 -3.53 10.62 18.31
CA PHE A 64 -4.27 10.73 19.56
C PHE A 64 -3.38 10.49 20.78
N LYS A 65 -2.57 9.45 20.71
CA LYS A 65 -1.64 9.07 21.79
C LYS A 65 -0.41 9.97 21.85
N ARG A 66 0.11 10.36 20.70
CA ARG A 66 1.35 11.14 20.61
C ARG A 66 1.16 12.60 21.04
N TYR A 67 -0.01 13.16 20.74
CA TYR A 67 -0.30 14.56 20.98
C TYR A 67 -1.58 14.73 21.81
N PRO A 68 -1.54 14.34 23.10
CA PRO A 68 -2.76 14.34 23.94
C PRO A 68 -3.36 15.71 24.19
N SER A 69 -2.60 16.78 23.97
CA SER A 69 -3.06 18.16 24.20
C SER A 69 -3.49 18.90 22.94
N LEU A 70 -3.34 18.30 21.75
CA LEU A 70 -3.76 18.95 20.52
C LEU A 70 -5.27 18.87 20.32
N PRO A 71 -5.91 19.99 19.94
CA PRO A 71 -7.34 19.98 19.64
C PRO A 71 -7.65 19.20 18.35
N GLU A 72 -8.90 18.77 18.23
CA GLU A 72 -9.38 17.93 17.13
C GLU A 72 -9.04 18.51 15.75
N GLY A 73 -9.23 19.80 15.53
CA GLY A 73 -8.96 20.44 14.23
C GLY A 73 -7.51 20.30 13.80
N LYS A 74 -6.56 20.38 14.73
CA LYS A 74 -5.14 20.19 14.44
C LYS A 74 -4.81 18.73 14.18
N LEU A 75 -5.41 17.81 14.95
CA LEU A 75 -5.25 16.38 14.73
C LEU A 75 -5.77 15.96 13.35
N SER A 76 -6.92 16.51 12.95
CA SER A 76 -7.49 16.22 11.63
C SER A 76 -6.60 16.71 10.49
N ARG A 77 -5.98 17.87 10.63
CA ARG A 77 -5.04 18.39 9.62
C ARG A 77 -3.78 17.56 9.51
N LEU A 78 -3.24 17.14 10.65
CA LEU A 78 -2.07 16.25 10.66
C LEU A 78 -2.39 14.90 10.00
N ARG A 79 -3.55 14.33 10.34
CA ARG A 79 -3.98 13.09 9.72
C ARG A 79 -4.11 13.22 8.21
N ALA A 80 -4.74 14.27 7.72
CA ALA A 80 -4.89 14.51 6.29
C ALA A 80 -3.54 14.59 5.58
N ALA A 81 -2.55 15.24 6.22
CA ALA A 81 -1.20 15.33 5.65
C ALA A 81 -0.48 13.98 5.62
N MET A 82 -0.75 13.11 6.57
CA MET A 82 -0.10 11.80 6.67
C MET A 82 -0.73 10.73 5.78
N VAL A 83 -2.03 10.84 5.48
CA VAL A 83 -2.74 9.83 4.69
C VAL A 83 -3.00 10.26 3.24
N CYS A 84 -2.35 11.32 2.78
CA CYS A 84 -2.48 11.75 1.39
C CYS A 84 -1.65 10.86 0.45
N GLU A 85 -1.99 10.89 -0.83
CA GLU A 85 -1.33 10.08 -1.86
C GLU A 85 0.18 10.32 -1.90
N ASP A 86 0.62 11.57 -1.81
CA ASP A 86 2.04 11.91 -1.86
C ASP A 86 2.81 11.29 -0.70
N SER A 87 2.26 11.31 0.50
CA SER A 87 2.89 10.70 1.68
C SER A 87 2.98 9.19 1.55
N PHE A 88 1.93 8.54 1.05
CA PHE A 88 1.93 7.10 0.81
C PHE A 88 2.94 6.71 -0.27
N SER A 89 3.03 7.50 -1.34
CA SER A 89 3.98 7.29 -2.42
C SER A 89 5.42 7.35 -1.90
N LYS A 90 5.74 8.36 -1.12
CA LYS A 90 7.07 8.48 -0.50
C LYS A 90 7.39 7.30 0.41
N PHE A 91 6.43 6.93 1.26
CA PHE A 91 6.60 5.81 2.18
C PHE A 91 6.83 4.51 1.42
N ALA A 92 6.04 4.24 0.39
CA ALA A 92 6.19 3.03 -0.42
C ALA A 92 7.58 2.97 -1.08
N LYS A 93 8.08 4.09 -1.58
CA LYS A 93 9.41 4.16 -2.19
C LYS A 93 10.52 3.98 -1.17
N GLU A 94 10.40 4.59 0.00
CA GLU A 94 11.37 4.42 1.08
C GLU A 94 11.46 2.97 1.55
N CYS A 95 10.34 2.27 1.57
CA CYS A 95 10.30 0.85 1.94
C CYS A 95 10.56 -0.09 0.76
N HIS A 96 10.75 0.44 -0.44
CA HIS A 96 10.94 -0.32 -1.69
C HIS A 96 9.73 -1.22 -2.03
N PHE A 97 8.53 -0.88 -1.56
CA PHE A 97 7.33 -1.66 -1.84
C PHE A 97 6.90 -1.56 -3.30
N ASP A 98 7.17 -0.42 -3.95
CA ASP A 98 6.86 -0.19 -5.36
C ASP A 98 7.55 -1.21 -6.29
N GLU A 99 8.69 -1.75 -5.87
CA GLU A 99 9.45 -2.72 -6.66
C GLU A 99 8.75 -4.09 -6.74
N TYR A 100 7.80 -4.37 -5.86
CA TYR A 100 7.12 -5.67 -5.76
C TYR A 100 5.73 -5.70 -6.40
N ILE A 101 5.27 -4.57 -6.94
CA ILE A 101 3.96 -4.51 -7.60
C ILE A 101 3.99 -5.30 -8.90
N ARG A 102 3.03 -6.21 -9.08
CA ARG A 102 2.89 -6.98 -10.31
C ARG A 102 2.17 -6.12 -11.35
N LEU A 103 2.89 -5.70 -12.37
CA LEU A 103 2.37 -4.89 -13.48
C LEU A 103 2.38 -5.71 -14.77
N GLY A 104 1.43 -5.41 -15.67
CA GLY A 104 1.48 -5.90 -17.03
C GLY A 104 2.67 -5.29 -17.77
N LYS A 105 3.17 -5.97 -18.80
CA LYS A 105 4.36 -5.53 -19.54
C LYS A 105 4.20 -4.15 -20.17
N GLY A 106 3.00 -3.81 -20.63
CA GLY A 106 2.72 -2.49 -21.19
C GLY A 106 2.89 -1.38 -20.16
N GLU A 107 2.41 -1.60 -18.94
CA GLU A 107 2.52 -0.62 -17.87
C GLU A 107 3.96 -0.49 -17.36
N GLU A 108 4.73 -1.56 -17.35
CA GLU A 108 6.16 -1.50 -17.02
C GLU A 108 6.92 -0.66 -18.03
N LYS A 109 6.63 -0.82 -19.33
CA LYS A 109 7.24 -0.03 -20.41
C LYS A 109 6.87 1.45 -20.31
N ALA A 110 5.66 1.75 -19.85
CA ALA A 110 5.20 3.13 -19.64
C ALA A 110 5.72 3.74 -18.35
N ASP A 111 6.59 3.02 -17.62
CA ASP A 111 7.18 3.47 -16.35
C ASP A 111 6.13 3.81 -15.28
N ALA A 112 5.07 3.00 -15.23
CA ALA A 112 3.94 3.22 -14.33
C ALA A 112 4.31 3.17 -12.85
N ARG A 113 5.42 2.49 -12.50
CA ARG A 113 5.92 2.40 -11.11
C ARG A 113 6.27 3.75 -10.52
N ASN A 114 6.53 4.74 -11.36
CA ASN A 114 6.85 6.10 -10.90
C ASN A 114 5.61 6.98 -10.70
N ARG A 115 4.42 6.45 -10.96
CA ARG A 115 3.17 7.16 -10.72
C ARG A 115 2.75 7.01 -9.26
N SER A 116 2.44 8.10 -8.57
CA SER A 116 2.05 8.09 -7.17
C SER A 116 0.89 7.14 -6.87
N SER A 117 -0.10 7.07 -7.76
CA SER A 117 -1.27 6.23 -7.58
C SER A 117 -0.98 4.72 -7.49
N LEU A 118 0.16 4.27 -8.01
CA LEU A 118 0.56 2.87 -7.96
C LEU A 118 1.24 2.48 -6.65
N ASP A 119 1.77 3.45 -5.92
CA ASP A 119 2.49 3.20 -4.67
C ASP A 119 1.55 3.12 -3.47
N ARG A 120 0.31 3.50 -3.66
CA ARG A 120 -0.71 3.54 -2.62
C ARG A 120 -1.30 2.15 -2.38
N LYS A 121 -1.17 1.62 -1.18
CA LYS A 121 -1.63 0.28 -0.81
C LYS A 121 -2.50 0.29 0.41
#